data_d08af7776060dff96c0faa58153170ba
#
_entry.id   d08af7776060dff96c0faa58153170ba
#
_cell.length_a   1.000
_cell.length_b   1.000
_cell.length_c   1.000
_cell.angle_alpha   90.00
_cell.angle_beta   90.00
_cell.angle_gamma   90.00
#
_symmetry.space_group_name_H-M   'P 1'
#
loop_
_entity.id
_entity.type
_entity.pdbx_description
1 polymer ?
#
loop_
_entity_poly.entity_id
_entity_poly.type
_entity_poly.pdbx_seq_one_letter_code
_entity_poly.pdbx_strand_id
1 'polypeptide(L)'
;TGGILNMILDPVFIFGLRMGISGAAAATVISQCVSFCILFFQCNFRKGCIRLRPGKFTPSLKIYGEILHAGLPSLCRQGLASAAAVALNVAANPFGDAAIAAMSIVTRYMMFINSALIGFGQGFQPVCGFNFGAKRYDRVLEAFWFCLKVAVILLTTLGVISFFGAEVIMGLFRKGDLEVIGIGTWAMRFQCLTLPFQAWIIMSNMLTQSIGYGFRASIVAAGRQGIFLIPALLTLPRFLGILGLQLCQPIADVCTSVMAAVIVVSILKELKVWNE
;
A
#
# COMPACT_ATOMS: atom_id res chain seq x y z
N THR A 1 16.73 -8.98 -0.28
CA THR A 1 17.86 -9.50 0.54
C THR A 1 17.60 -9.23 2.02
N GLY A 2 17.33 -7.98 2.45
CA GLY A 2 17.13 -7.63 3.87
C GLY A 2 15.96 -8.34 4.54
N GLY A 3 14.80 -8.48 3.85
CA GLY A 3 13.67 -9.20 4.41
C GLY A 3 13.97 -10.70 4.63
N ILE A 4 14.67 -11.36 3.70
CA ILE A 4 15.09 -12.75 3.85
C ILE A 4 16.08 -12.88 5.00
N LEU A 5 17.04 -11.97 5.10
CA LEU A 5 18.02 -11.97 6.19
C LEU A 5 17.33 -11.77 7.55
N ASN A 6 16.36 -10.86 7.63
CA ASN A 6 15.57 -10.65 8.84
C ASN A 6 14.79 -11.92 9.25
N MET A 7 14.12 -12.59 8.30
CA MET A 7 13.43 -13.86 8.55
C MET A 7 14.34 -14.98 9.09
N ILE A 8 15.63 -14.96 8.73
CA ILE A 8 16.62 -15.94 9.21
C ILE A 8 17.15 -15.51 10.59
N LEU A 9 17.44 -14.23 10.77
CA LEU A 9 18.03 -13.72 12.03
C LEU A 9 17.03 -13.67 13.18
N ASP A 10 15.75 -13.40 12.91
CA ASP A 10 14.72 -13.35 13.95
C ASP A 10 14.67 -14.64 14.80
N PRO A 11 14.53 -15.86 14.24
CA PRO A 11 14.52 -17.08 15.02
C PRO A 11 15.85 -17.33 15.76
N VAL A 12 16.98 -16.98 15.14
CA VAL A 12 18.30 -17.16 15.75
C VAL A 12 18.47 -16.29 17.00
N PHE A 13 18.08 -15.01 16.92
CA PHE A 13 18.24 -14.08 18.03
C PHE A 13 17.18 -14.25 19.10
N ILE A 14 15.92 -14.52 18.70
CA ILE A 14 14.83 -14.70 19.66
C ILE A 14 14.96 -16.02 20.41
N PHE A 15 15.13 -17.13 19.68
CA PHE A 15 15.12 -18.48 20.27
C PHE A 15 16.52 -19.01 20.55
N GLY A 16 17.48 -18.83 19.63
CA GLY A 16 18.85 -19.33 19.77
C GLY A 16 19.63 -18.59 20.84
N LEU A 17 19.67 -17.27 20.78
CA LEU A 17 20.36 -16.40 21.76
C LEU A 17 19.47 -15.97 22.93
N ARG A 18 18.19 -16.37 22.94
CA ARG A 18 17.19 -16.06 23.98
C ARG A 18 17.06 -14.56 24.31
N MET A 19 17.32 -13.70 23.33
CA MET A 19 17.27 -12.24 23.52
C MET A 19 15.84 -11.68 23.52
N GLY A 20 14.81 -12.48 23.20
CA GLY A 20 13.42 -12.03 23.19
C GLY A 20 13.18 -10.85 22.23
N ILE A 21 12.49 -9.82 22.71
CA ILE A 21 12.14 -8.62 21.90
C ILE A 21 13.39 -7.85 21.45
N SER A 22 14.43 -7.78 22.28
CA SER A 22 15.69 -7.14 21.93
C SER A 22 16.39 -7.85 20.76
N GLY A 23 16.26 -9.18 20.68
CA GLY A 23 16.75 -9.98 19.57
C GLY A 23 16.06 -9.65 18.25
N ALA A 24 14.74 -9.51 18.25
CA ALA A 24 13.98 -9.09 17.07
C ALA A 24 14.39 -7.69 16.59
N ALA A 25 14.58 -6.75 17.53
CA ALA A 25 15.04 -5.41 17.20
C ALA A 25 16.45 -5.43 16.59
N ALA A 26 17.38 -6.20 17.16
CA ALA A 26 18.76 -6.35 16.66
C ALA A 26 18.76 -6.99 15.25
N ALA A 27 17.99 -8.06 15.03
CA ALA A 27 17.86 -8.70 13.74
C ALA A 27 17.35 -7.74 12.67
N THR A 28 16.36 -6.91 13.00
CA THR A 28 15.82 -5.89 12.09
C THR A 28 16.88 -4.84 11.73
N VAL A 29 17.60 -4.30 12.72
CA VAL A 29 18.65 -3.31 12.48
C VAL A 29 19.77 -3.87 11.62
N ILE A 30 20.26 -5.08 11.93
CA ILE A 30 21.33 -5.73 11.17
C ILE A 30 20.89 -5.96 9.73
N SER A 31 19.67 -6.47 9.52
CA SER A 31 19.13 -6.74 8.18
C SER A 31 18.97 -5.48 7.34
N GLN A 32 18.55 -4.37 7.96
CA GLN A 32 18.47 -3.06 7.30
C GLN A 32 19.85 -2.50 6.98
N CYS A 33 20.82 -2.59 7.89
CA CYS A 33 22.20 -2.18 7.65
C CYS A 33 22.83 -2.95 6.48
N VAL A 34 22.67 -4.27 6.44
CA VAL A 34 23.18 -5.10 5.33
C VAL A 34 22.51 -4.71 4.02
N SER A 35 21.20 -4.49 4.01
CA SER A 35 20.48 -4.02 2.82
C SER A 35 20.98 -2.67 2.35
N PHE A 36 21.18 -1.74 3.27
CA PHE A 36 21.75 -0.42 2.96
C PHE A 36 23.14 -0.54 2.35
N CYS A 37 24.02 -1.33 2.95
CA CYS A 37 25.36 -1.56 2.43
C CYS A 37 25.33 -2.13 1.00
N ILE A 38 24.50 -3.16 0.75
CA ILE A 38 24.35 -3.76 -0.58
C ILE A 38 23.88 -2.72 -1.60
N LEU A 39 22.87 -1.93 -1.29
CA LEU A 39 22.36 -0.88 -2.18
C LEU A 39 23.40 0.22 -2.40
N PHE A 40 24.10 0.65 -1.35
CA PHE A 40 25.14 1.65 -1.42
C PHE A 40 26.29 1.19 -2.33
N PHE A 41 26.74 -0.06 -2.19
CA PHE A 41 27.77 -0.63 -3.06
C PHE A 41 27.27 -0.75 -4.52
N GLN A 42 26.03 -1.18 -4.74
CA GLN A 42 25.46 -1.26 -6.08
C GLN A 42 25.37 0.12 -6.76
N CYS A 43 24.96 1.15 -6.02
CA CYS A 43 24.86 2.51 -6.56
C CYS A 43 26.23 3.14 -6.85
N ASN A 44 27.23 2.91 -6.00
CA ASN A 44 28.52 3.60 -6.13
C ASN A 44 29.54 2.87 -7.00
N PHE A 45 29.59 1.53 -6.97
CA PHE A 45 30.64 0.74 -7.59
C PHE A 45 30.21 0.03 -8.89
N ARG A 46 28.91 -0.18 -9.13
CA ARG A 46 28.45 -0.64 -10.45
C ARG A 46 28.23 0.57 -11.38
N LYS A 47 28.35 0.34 -12.72
CA LYS A 47 28.09 1.33 -13.77
C LYS A 47 26.59 1.70 -13.83
N GLY A 48 26.04 2.18 -12.72
CA GLY A 48 24.65 2.63 -12.62
C GLY A 48 24.50 4.12 -12.92
N CYS A 49 23.29 4.55 -13.26
CA CYS A 49 22.96 5.94 -13.55
C CYS A 49 23.03 6.85 -12.31
N ILE A 50 22.97 6.29 -11.10
CA ILE A 50 22.93 7.03 -9.84
C ILE A 50 24.23 6.79 -9.08
N ARG A 51 24.93 7.88 -8.73
CA ARG A 51 26.13 7.84 -7.89
C ARG A 51 26.00 8.85 -6.76
N LEU A 52 26.10 8.39 -5.52
CA LEU A 52 26.11 9.23 -4.33
C LEU A 52 27.52 9.85 -4.18
N ARG A 53 27.65 11.13 -4.46
CA ARG A 53 28.90 11.89 -4.27
C ARG A 53 28.65 13.00 -3.26
N PRO A 54 29.23 12.95 -2.04
CA PRO A 54 29.05 13.99 -1.02
C PRO A 54 29.42 15.40 -1.51
N GLY A 55 30.43 15.52 -2.39
CA GLY A 55 30.84 16.79 -2.97
C GLY A 55 29.87 17.43 -3.96
N LYS A 56 28.77 16.74 -4.32
CA LYS A 56 27.70 17.30 -5.17
C LYS A 56 26.47 17.73 -4.37
N PHE A 57 26.59 17.81 -3.06
CA PHE A 57 25.53 18.31 -2.20
C PHE A 57 25.33 19.81 -2.44
N THR A 58 24.20 20.17 -3.03
CA THR A 58 23.82 21.57 -3.29
C THR A 58 22.59 21.90 -2.43
N PRO A 59 22.72 22.71 -1.36
CA PRO A 59 21.59 23.16 -0.57
C PRO A 59 20.81 24.23 -1.38
N SER A 60 19.77 23.81 -2.08
CA SER A 60 18.90 24.70 -2.84
C SER A 60 17.45 24.47 -2.45
N LEU A 61 16.74 25.50 -2.04
CA LEU A 61 15.31 25.44 -1.68
C LEU A 61 14.45 24.89 -2.83
N LYS A 62 14.84 25.16 -4.09
CA LYS A 62 14.16 24.64 -5.26
C LYS A 62 14.25 23.10 -5.33
N ILE A 63 15.45 22.55 -5.13
CA ILE A 63 15.68 21.10 -5.15
C ILE A 63 14.92 20.43 -3.99
N TYR A 64 14.94 21.02 -2.80
CA TYR A 64 14.16 20.50 -1.67
C TYR A 64 12.66 20.55 -1.94
N GLY A 65 12.16 21.59 -2.62
CA GLY A 65 10.77 21.69 -3.06
C GLY A 65 10.38 20.55 -4.03
N GLU A 66 11.25 20.25 -5.00
CA GLU A 66 11.05 19.16 -5.96
C GLU A 66 11.05 17.79 -5.26
N ILE A 67 11.96 17.56 -4.30
CA ILE A 67 12.02 16.33 -3.50
C ILE A 67 10.73 16.18 -2.66
N LEU A 68 10.28 17.24 -1.98
CA LEU A 68 9.04 17.23 -1.20
C LEU A 68 7.83 16.96 -2.09
N HIS A 69 7.75 17.60 -3.26
CA HIS A 69 6.66 17.40 -4.20
C HIS A 69 6.59 15.95 -4.70
N ALA A 70 7.74 15.35 -5.01
CA ALA A 70 7.81 13.94 -5.44
C ALA A 70 7.51 12.95 -4.29
N GLY A 71 7.89 13.30 -3.05
CA GLY A 71 7.69 12.47 -1.86
C GLY A 71 6.29 12.60 -1.24
N LEU A 72 5.60 13.71 -1.49
CA LEU A 72 4.30 14.04 -0.88
C LEU A 72 3.24 12.93 -1.04
N PRO A 73 3.06 12.27 -2.20
CA PRO A 73 2.09 11.18 -2.34
C PRO A 73 2.37 10.00 -1.40
N SER A 74 3.64 9.68 -1.20
CA SER A 74 4.04 8.59 -0.30
C SER A 74 3.85 8.98 1.18
N LEU A 75 4.14 10.23 1.53
CA LEU A 75 3.91 10.78 2.86
C LEU A 75 2.42 10.79 3.20
N CYS A 76 1.58 11.30 2.29
CA CYS A 76 0.12 11.30 2.45
C CYS A 76 -0.42 9.88 2.62
N ARG A 77 0.02 8.94 1.77
CA ARG A 77 -0.43 7.55 1.87
C ARG A 77 -0.09 6.93 3.22
N GLN A 78 1.15 7.08 3.69
CA GLN A 78 1.61 6.45 4.93
C GLN A 78 1.08 7.16 6.18
N GLY A 79 1.09 8.49 6.19
CA GLY A 79 0.58 9.29 7.30
C GLY A 79 -0.92 9.11 7.52
N LEU A 80 -1.70 9.18 6.42
CA LEU A 80 -3.14 8.96 6.50
C LEU A 80 -3.49 7.51 6.84
N ALA A 81 -2.71 6.53 6.41
CA ALA A 81 -2.91 5.14 6.81
C ALA A 81 -2.74 4.95 8.32
N SER A 82 -1.76 5.62 8.93
CA SER A 82 -1.59 5.61 10.38
C SER A 82 -2.77 6.30 11.11
N ALA A 83 -3.20 7.46 10.63
CA ALA A 83 -4.37 8.16 11.18
C ALA A 83 -5.66 7.32 11.02
N ALA A 84 -5.84 6.67 9.88
CA ALA A 84 -6.98 5.78 9.63
C ALA A 84 -6.99 4.56 10.57
N ALA A 85 -5.81 3.98 10.87
CA ALA A 85 -5.71 2.88 11.82
C ALA A 85 -6.15 3.29 13.24
N VAL A 86 -5.76 4.49 13.68
CA VAL A 86 -6.23 5.06 14.95
C VAL A 86 -7.73 5.30 14.91
N ALA A 87 -8.24 5.92 13.84
CA ALA A 87 -9.68 6.18 13.68
C ALA A 87 -10.50 4.88 13.65
N LEU A 88 -9.99 3.83 13.01
CA LEU A 88 -10.63 2.50 12.99
C LEU A 88 -10.73 1.90 14.40
N ASN A 89 -9.65 1.97 15.18
CA ASN A 89 -9.67 1.46 16.56
C ASN A 89 -10.64 2.25 17.45
N VAL A 90 -10.67 3.59 17.31
CA VAL A 90 -11.63 4.44 18.03
C VAL A 90 -13.06 4.11 17.61
N ALA A 91 -13.33 3.92 16.33
CA ALA A 91 -14.65 3.58 15.83
C ALA A 91 -15.09 2.16 16.22
N ALA A 92 -14.15 1.22 16.42
CA ALA A 92 -14.43 -0.15 16.85
C ALA A 92 -14.65 -0.27 18.37
N ASN A 93 -14.12 0.66 19.16
CA ASN A 93 -14.16 0.62 20.63
C ASN A 93 -15.59 0.44 21.24
N PRO A 94 -16.65 1.11 20.74
CA PRO A 94 -18.00 0.92 21.27
C PRO A 94 -18.57 -0.50 21.05
N PHE A 95 -17.98 -1.28 20.15
CA PHE A 95 -18.44 -2.65 19.82
C PHE A 95 -17.66 -3.74 20.57
N GLY A 96 -16.79 -3.34 21.50
CA GLY A 96 -16.02 -4.24 22.36
C GLY A 96 -14.71 -4.74 21.77
N ASP A 97 -13.97 -5.47 22.60
CA ASP A 97 -12.62 -5.97 22.26
C ASP A 97 -12.63 -6.96 21.08
N ALA A 98 -13.72 -7.72 20.93
CA ALA A 98 -13.88 -8.65 19.83
C ALA A 98 -13.88 -7.94 18.46
N ALA A 99 -14.56 -6.79 18.36
CA ALA A 99 -14.58 -5.99 17.14
C ALA A 99 -13.21 -5.39 16.82
N ILE A 100 -12.51 -4.86 17.82
CA ILE A 100 -11.15 -4.33 17.66
C ILE A 100 -10.18 -5.42 17.20
N ALA A 101 -10.23 -6.60 17.82
CA ALA A 101 -9.40 -7.74 17.46
C ALA A 101 -9.69 -8.22 16.02
N ALA A 102 -10.97 -8.38 15.68
CA ALA A 102 -11.40 -8.79 14.34
C ALA A 102 -10.91 -7.82 13.26
N MET A 103 -11.17 -6.52 13.41
CA MET A 103 -10.75 -5.51 12.44
C MET A 103 -9.23 -5.40 12.34
N SER A 104 -8.50 -5.59 13.44
CA SER A 104 -7.03 -5.62 13.44
C SER A 104 -6.48 -6.79 12.64
N ILE A 105 -7.04 -7.98 12.78
CA ILE A 105 -6.65 -9.17 12.00
C ILE A 105 -6.93 -8.94 10.51
N VAL A 106 -8.13 -8.48 10.16
CA VAL A 106 -8.51 -8.20 8.78
C VAL A 106 -7.57 -7.15 8.15
N THR A 107 -7.28 -6.08 8.88
CA THR A 107 -6.37 -5.02 8.41
C THR A 107 -4.96 -5.57 8.14
N ARG A 108 -4.40 -6.40 9.03
CA ARG A 108 -3.09 -7.03 8.85
C ARG A 108 -3.07 -7.96 7.64
N TYR A 109 -4.12 -8.77 7.46
CA TYR A 109 -4.24 -9.66 6.31
C TYR A 109 -4.31 -8.87 4.99
N MET A 110 -5.13 -7.83 4.94
CA MET A 110 -5.23 -6.96 3.77
C MET A 110 -3.95 -6.18 3.50
N MET A 111 -3.22 -5.78 4.55
CA MET A 111 -1.91 -5.16 4.42
C MET A 111 -0.90 -6.10 3.75
N PHE A 112 -0.93 -7.40 4.07
CA PHE A 112 -0.09 -8.40 3.43
C PHE A 112 -0.38 -8.50 1.93
N ILE A 113 -1.66 -8.62 1.53
CA ILE A 113 -2.07 -8.64 0.11
C ILE A 113 -1.65 -7.35 -0.61
N ASN A 114 -1.90 -6.20 0.00
CA ASN A 114 -1.55 -4.91 -0.59
C ASN A 114 -0.04 -4.70 -0.73
N SER A 115 0.77 -5.27 0.17
CA SER A 115 2.23 -5.18 0.09
C SER A 115 2.78 -5.85 -1.17
N ALA A 116 2.21 -6.99 -1.57
CA ALA A 116 2.57 -7.66 -2.82
C ALA A 116 2.25 -6.78 -4.04
N LEU A 117 1.06 -6.14 -4.05
CA LEU A 117 0.67 -5.24 -5.13
C LEU A 117 1.52 -3.96 -5.18
N ILE A 118 1.83 -3.39 -4.02
CA ILE A 118 2.72 -2.21 -3.94
C ILE A 118 4.11 -2.56 -4.47
N GLY A 119 4.66 -3.73 -4.12
CA GLY A 119 5.93 -4.21 -4.65
C GLY A 119 5.92 -4.36 -6.17
N PHE A 120 4.84 -4.93 -6.72
CA PHE A 120 4.64 -5.03 -8.17
C PHE A 120 4.56 -3.64 -8.83
N GLY A 121 3.80 -2.72 -8.25
CA GLY A 121 3.68 -1.34 -8.74
C GLY A 121 4.99 -0.56 -8.67
N GLN A 122 5.83 -0.79 -7.65
CA GLN A 122 7.18 -0.21 -7.57
C GLN A 122 8.10 -0.70 -8.70
N GLY A 123 7.90 -1.93 -9.18
CA GLY A 123 8.58 -2.45 -10.37
C GLY A 123 8.12 -1.77 -11.67
N PHE A 124 6.84 -1.38 -11.76
CA PHE A 124 6.28 -0.64 -12.88
C PHE A 124 6.83 0.80 -12.98
N GLN A 125 7.03 1.48 -11.83
CA GLN A 125 7.40 2.90 -11.81
C GLN A 125 8.67 3.24 -12.62
N PRO A 126 9.81 2.51 -12.52
CA PRO A 126 11.00 2.80 -13.32
C PRO A 126 10.75 2.64 -14.82
N VAL A 127 9.99 1.61 -15.21
CA VAL A 127 9.65 1.35 -16.62
C VAL A 127 8.81 2.50 -17.17
N CYS A 128 7.80 2.92 -16.41
CA CYS A 128 6.95 4.06 -16.78
C CYS A 128 7.74 5.36 -16.88
N GLY A 129 8.53 5.71 -15.85
CA GLY A 129 9.31 6.94 -15.79
C GLY A 129 10.36 7.04 -16.89
N PHE A 130 11.05 5.93 -17.20
CA PHE A 130 12.04 5.89 -18.30
C PHE A 130 11.38 6.11 -19.67
N ASN A 131 10.30 5.41 -19.97
CA ASN A 131 9.60 5.57 -21.26
C ASN A 131 8.93 6.94 -21.38
N PHE A 132 8.39 7.48 -20.28
CA PHE A 132 7.84 8.84 -20.25
C PHE A 132 8.92 9.90 -20.53
N GLY A 133 10.10 9.80 -19.88
CA GLY A 133 11.26 10.68 -20.14
C GLY A 133 11.81 10.57 -21.57
N ALA A 134 11.71 9.37 -22.17
CA ALA A 134 12.05 9.12 -23.57
C ALA A 134 10.96 9.54 -24.58
N LYS A 135 9.86 10.14 -24.12
CA LYS A 135 8.68 10.54 -24.92
C LYS A 135 8.02 9.39 -25.69
N ARG A 136 8.15 8.14 -25.18
CA ARG A 136 7.50 6.96 -25.75
C ARG A 136 6.20 6.68 -25.04
N TYR A 137 5.20 7.51 -25.27
CA TYR A 137 3.92 7.45 -24.55
C TYR A 137 3.10 6.22 -24.87
N ASP A 138 3.22 5.67 -26.09
CA ASP A 138 2.68 4.37 -26.50
C ASP A 138 3.09 3.25 -25.53
N ARG A 139 4.40 3.15 -25.22
CA ARG A 139 4.93 2.16 -24.30
C ARG A 139 4.50 2.38 -22.86
N VAL A 140 4.33 3.64 -22.44
CA VAL A 140 3.78 3.95 -21.12
C VAL A 140 2.35 3.41 -20.98
N LEU A 141 1.52 3.64 -22.00
CA LEU A 141 0.13 3.16 -22.04
C LEU A 141 0.06 1.62 -22.08
N GLU A 142 0.86 1.00 -22.92
CA GLU A 142 0.95 -0.46 -23.01
C GLU A 142 1.37 -1.10 -21.68
N ALA A 143 2.45 -0.60 -21.10
CA ALA A 143 2.93 -1.06 -19.79
C ALA A 143 1.90 -0.86 -18.68
N PHE A 144 1.19 0.28 -18.66
CA PHE A 144 0.15 0.54 -17.68
C PHE A 144 -1.01 -0.47 -17.79
N TRP A 145 -1.55 -0.67 -19.00
CA TRP A 145 -2.66 -1.60 -19.20
C TRP A 145 -2.25 -3.05 -18.94
N PHE A 146 -1.03 -3.43 -19.33
CA PHE A 146 -0.51 -4.76 -19.00
C PHE A 146 -0.42 -4.97 -17.49
N CYS A 147 0.25 -4.06 -16.78
CA CYS A 147 0.41 -4.15 -15.33
C CYS A 147 -0.93 -4.09 -14.59
N LEU A 148 -1.86 -3.27 -15.06
CA LEU A 148 -3.21 -3.21 -14.50
C LEU A 148 -3.96 -4.54 -14.65
N LYS A 149 -3.92 -5.16 -15.85
CA LYS A 149 -4.56 -6.47 -16.07
C LYS A 149 -3.97 -7.54 -15.13
N VAL A 150 -2.65 -7.59 -15.03
CA VAL A 150 -1.98 -8.54 -14.13
C VAL A 150 -2.37 -8.29 -12.67
N ALA A 151 -2.37 -7.04 -12.22
CA ALA A 151 -2.76 -6.65 -10.87
C ALA A 151 -4.22 -7.01 -10.56
N VAL A 152 -5.15 -6.74 -11.48
CA VAL A 152 -6.57 -7.08 -11.32
C VAL A 152 -6.76 -8.60 -11.25
N ILE A 153 -6.14 -9.36 -12.15
CA ILE A 153 -6.22 -10.84 -12.13
C ILE A 153 -5.67 -11.38 -10.81
N LEU A 154 -4.49 -10.91 -10.40
CA LEU A 154 -3.86 -11.35 -9.14
C LEU A 154 -4.75 -11.07 -7.94
N LEU A 155 -5.23 -9.83 -7.78
CA LEU A 155 -6.06 -9.45 -6.63
C LEU A 155 -7.44 -10.09 -6.67
N THR A 156 -8.03 -10.26 -7.84
CA THR A 156 -9.31 -10.98 -7.97
C THR A 156 -9.15 -12.45 -7.56
N THR A 157 -8.09 -13.11 -8.01
CA THR A 157 -7.81 -14.50 -7.64
C THR A 157 -7.59 -14.63 -6.12
N LEU A 158 -6.74 -13.78 -5.55
CA LEU A 158 -6.53 -13.74 -4.10
C LEU A 158 -7.81 -13.38 -3.35
N GLY A 159 -8.62 -12.47 -3.89
CA GLY A 159 -9.90 -12.07 -3.34
C GLY A 159 -10.90 -13.24 -3.28
N VAL A 160 -11.01 -14.01 -4.36
CA VAL A 160 -11.89 -15.19 -4.41
C VAL A 160 -11.42 -16.25 -3.39
N ILE A 161 -10.13 -16.55 -3.36
CA ILE A 161 -9.58 -17.50 -2.39
C ILE A 161 -9.83 -17.04 -0.95
N SER A 162 -9.59 -15.77 -0.66
CA SER A 162 -9.78 -15.19 0.67
C SER A 162 -11.25 -15.07 1.06
N PHE A 163 -12.15 -14.83 0.11
CA PHE A 163 -13.59 -14.74 0.34
C PHE A 163 -14.16 -16.06 0.84
N PHE A 164 -13.82 -17.16 0.16
CA PHE A 164 -14.25 -18.49 0.58
C PHE A 164 -13.49 -19.02 1.79
N GLY A 165 -12.21 -18.67 1.91
CA GLY A 165 -11.34 -19.05 3.02
C GLY A 165 -11.42 -18.14 4.25
N ALA A 166 -12.27 -17.10 4.26
CA ALA A 166 -12.30 -16.07 5.30
C ALA A 166 -12.44 -16.62 6.71
N GLU A 167 -13.32 -17.59 6.93
CA GLU A 167 -13.55 -18.21 8.23
C GLU A 167 -12.33 -19.00 8.70
N VAL A 168 -11.71 -19.78 7.81
CA VAL A 168 -10.50 -20.55 8.11
C VAL A 168 -9.34 -19.60 8.43
N ILE A 169 -9.18 -18.55 7.64
CA ILE A 169 -8.13 -17.53 7.86
C ILE A 169 -8.31 -16.88 9.23
N MET A 170 -9.52 -16.42 9.56
CA MET A 170 -9.79 -15.83 10.87
C MET A 170 -9.53 -16.81 12.01
N GLY A 171 -9.93 -18.07 11.86
CA GLY A 171 -9.70 -19.14 12.84
C GLY A 171 -8.21 -19.47 13.04
N LEU A 172 -7.36 -19.26 12.04
CA LEU A 172 -5.91 -19.43 12.18
C LEU A 172 -5.27 -18.34 13.07
N PHE A 173 -5.80 -17.11 13.01
CA PHE A 173 -5.29 -16.00 13.82
C PHE A 173 -5.82 -16.03 15.26
N ARG A 174 -7.07 -16.47 15.46
CA ARG A 174 -7.70 -16.50 16.78
C ARG A 174 -8.53 -17.78 16.93
N LYS A 175 -7.95 -18.78 17.57
CA LYS A 175 -8.62 -20.06 17.84
C LYS A 175 -9.62 -19.91 19.00
N GLY A 176 -10.84 -20.36 18.79
CA GLY A 176 -11.85 -20.53 19.86
C GLY A 176 -12.69 -19.30 20.20
N ASP A 177 -12.48 -18.16 19.55
CA ASP A 177 -13.28 -16.94 19.77
C ASP A 177 -14.26 -16.76 18.62
N LEU A 178 -15.45 -17.33 18.75
CA LEU A 178 -16.48 -17.35 17.70
C LEU A 178 -16.97 -15.95 17.34
N GLU A 179 -16.97 -15.02 18.29
CA GLU A 179 -17.41 -13.65 18.06
C GLU A 179 -16.42 -12.91 17.15
N VAL A 180 -15.12 -13.00 17.44
CA VAL A 180 -14.05 -12.42 16.60
C VAL A 180 -14.08 -13.04 15.21
N ILE A 181 -14.25 -14.36 15.11
CA ILE A 181 -14.33 -15.06 13.82
C ILE A 181 -15.54 -14.58 13.02
N GLY A 182 -16.71 -14.47 13.64
CA GLY A 182 -17.93 -14.03 12.97
C GLY A 182 -17.81 -12.60 12.42
N ILE A 183 -17.38 -11.64 13.25
CA ILE A 183 -17.21 -10.25 12.85
C ILE A 183 -16.14 -10.13 11.74
N GLY A 184 -15.00 -10.79 11.94
CA GLY A 184 -13.87 -10.71 11.01
C GLY A 184 -14.14 -11.37 9.66
N THR A 185 -14.88 -12.48 9.63
CA THR A 185 -15.26 -13.18 8.40
C THR A 185 -16.07 -12.27 7.47
N TRP A 186 -17.10 -11.59 7.99
CA TRP A 186 -17.89 -10.66 7.20
C TRP A 186 -17.07 -9.45 6.75
N ALA A 187 -16.30 -8.85 7.65
CA ALA A 187 -15.41 -7.73 7.29
C ALA A 187 -14.43 -8.11 6.19
N MET A 188 -13.82 -9.31 6.27
CA MET A 188 -12.91 -9.82 5.26
C MET A 188 -13.61 -10.05 3.91
N ARG A 189 -14.79 -10.67 3.92
CA ARG A 189 -15.58 -10.90 2.70
C ARG A 189 -15.92 -9.60 1.99
N PHE A 190 -16.37 -8.57 2.70
CA PHE A 190 -16.65 -7.27 2.12
C PHE A 190 -15.40 -6.61 1.51
N GLN A 191 -14.27 -6.72 2.19
CA GLN A 191 -13.01 -6.18 1.65
C GLN A 191 -12.50 -6.96 0.44
N CYS A 192 -12.70 -8.29 0.38
CA CYS A 192 -12.33 -9.09 -0.77
C CYS A 192 -13.05 -8.66 -2.05
N LEU A 193 -14.32 -8.24 -1.96
CA LEU A 193 -15.08 -7.74 -3.11
C LEU A 193 -14.47 -6.46 -3.71
N THR A 194 -13.77 -5.67 -2.93
CA THR A 194 -13.18 -4.41 -3.39
C THR A 194 -11.71 -4.53 -3.84
N LEU A 195 -11.10 -5.70 -3.73
CA LEU A 195 -9.70 -5.91 -4.17
C LEU A 195 -9.44 -5.53 -5.64
N PRO A 196 -10.32 -5.81 -6.62
CA PRO A 196 -10.12 -5.34 -8.00
C PRO A 196 -10.06 -3.81 -8.10
N PHE A 197 -10.87 -3.09 -7.32
CA PHE A 197 -10.83 -1.63 -7.27
C PHE A 197 -9.54 -1.12 -6.64
N GLN A 198 -8.97 -1.84 -5.67
CA GLN A 198 -7.68 -1.50 -5.08
C GLN A 198 -6.55 -1.64 -6.10
N ALA A 199 -6.58 -2.66 -6.98
CA ALA A 199 -5.62 -2.77 -8.08
C ALA A 199 -5.65 -1.52 -8.97
N TRP A 200 -6.85 -1.07 -9.36
CA TRP A 200 -7.03 0.17 -10.11
C TRP A 200 -6.46 1.40 -9.38
N ILE A 201 -6.82 1.60 -8.11
CA ILE A 201 -6.37 2.75 -7.31
C ILE A 201 -4.84 2.79 -7.21
N ILE A 202 -4.21 1.66 -6.88
CA ILE A 202 -2.76 1.60 -6.66
C ILE A 202 -2.00 1.79 -7.97
N MET A 203 -2.40 1.12 -9.05
CA MET A 203 -1.75 1.27 -10.36
C MET A 203 -1.93 2.68 -10.92
N SER A 204 -3.10 3.28 -10.75
CA SER A 204 -3.39 4.67 -11.10
C SER A 204 -2.51 5.67 -10.34
N ASN A 205 -2.35 5.45 -9.05
CA ASN A 205 -1.47 6.27 -8.21
C ASN A 205 0.00 6.16 -8.64
N MET A 206 0.48 4.92 -8.92
CA MET A 206 1.84 4.67 -9.39
C MET A 206 2.12 5.30 -10.76
N LEU A 207 1.17 5.22 -11.71
CA LEU A 207 1.27 5.91 -12.99
C LEU A 207 1.40 7.42 -12.78
N THR A 208 0.46 8.02 -12.05
CA THR A 208 0.41 9.46 -11.82
C THR A 208 1.68 9.98 -11.13
N GLN A 209 2.22 9.21 -10.19
CA GLN A 209 3.48 9.52 -9.49
C GLN A 209 4.67 9.45 -10.45
N SER A 210 4.73 8.42 -11.33
CA SER A 210 5.86 8.17 -12.23
C SER A 210 6.01 9.22 -13.32
N ILE A 211 4.92 9.83 -13.76
CA ILE A 211 4.91 10.91 -14.78
C ILE A 211 5.05 12.31 -14.16
N GLY A 212 5.27 12.41 -12.83
CA GLY A 212 5.55 13.66 -12.15
C GLY A 212 4.34 14.47 -11.68
N TYR A 213 3.11 13.94 -11.82
CA TYR A 213 1.90 14.62 -11.31
C TYR A 213 1.69 14.37 -9.81
N GLY A 214 2.68 14.77 -8.98
CA GLY A 214 2.71 14.51 -7.54
C GLY A 214 1.47 14.97 -6.79
N PHE A 215 0.89 16.14 -7.12
CA PHE A 215 -0.33 16.63 -6.49
C PHE A 215 -1.55 15.75 -6.78
N ARG A 216 -1.75 15.36 -8.05
CA ARG A 216 -2.85 14.45 -8.45
C ARG A 216 -2.68 13.07 -7.79
N ALA A 217 -1.43 12.57 -7.71
CA ALA A 217 -1.11 11.33 -7.01
C ALA A 217 -1.40 11.41 -5.51
N SER A 218 -1.11 12.56 -4.88
CA SER A 218 -1.42 12.80 -3.46
C SER A 218 -2.92 12.80 -3.18
N ILE A 219 -3.73 13.36 -4.08
CA ILE A 219 -5.21 13.32 -3.96
C ILE A 219 -5.72 11.88 -4.02
N VAL A 220 -5.24 11.07 -4.95
CA VAL A 220 -5.63 9.65 -5.05
C VAL A 220 -5.19 8.88 -3.79
N ALA A 221 -3.97 9.12 -3.30
CA ALA A 221 -3.47 8.50 -2.08
C ALA A 221 -4.27 8.90 -0.84
N ALA A 222 -4.62 10.19 -0.72
CA ALA A 222 -5.40 10.73 0.37
C ALA A 222 -6.87 10.27 0.31
N GLY A 223 -7.41 10.04 -0.87
CA GLY A 223 -8.79 9.60 -1.07
C GLY A 223 -9.10 8.35 -0.29
N ARG A 224 -8.28 7.32 -0.45
CA ARG A 224 -8.51 6.00 0.14
C ARG A 224 -8.46 5.99 1.67
N GLN A 225 -7.45 6.62 2.27
CA GLN A 225 -7.20 6.51 3.72
C GLN A 225 -7.69 7.73 4.50
N GLY A 226 -7.86 8.87 3.83
CA GLY A 226 -8.24 10.13 4.48
C GLY A 226 -9.63 10.59 4.10
N ILE A 227 -9.79 11.03 2.84
CA ILE A 227 -10.99 11.77 2.39
C ILE A 227 -12.27 10.95 2.50
N PHE A 228 -12.23 9.66 2.17
CA PHE A 228 -13.42 8.81 2.22
C PHE A 228 -13.47 7.91 3.44
N LEU A 229 -12.34 7.34 3.89
CA LEU A 229 -12.35 6.39 5.01
C LEU A 229 -12.64 7.06 6.35
N ILE A 230 -11.97 8.18 6.67
CA ILE A 230 -12.15 8.82 7.98
C ILE A 230 -13.58 9.31 8.17
N PRO A 231 -14.23 10.02 7.23
CA PRO A 231 -15.64 10.36 7.36
C PRO A 231 -16.56 9.13 7.43
N ALA A 232 -16.27 8.07 6.66
CA ALA A 232 -17.04 6.84 6.73
C ALA A 232 -16.95 6.19 8.11
N LEU A 233 -15.77 6.14 8.74
CA LEU A 233 -15.57 5.63 10.09
C LEU A 233 -16.30 6.45 11.17
N LEU A 234 -16.47 7.75 10.95
CA LEU A 234 -17.18 8.62 11.88
C LEU A 234 -18.71 8.54 11.74
N THR A 235 -19.22 8.17 10.57
CA THR A 235 -20.65 8.20 10.26
C THR A 235 -21.28 6.81 10.21
N LEU A 236 -20.76 5.89 9.40
CA LEU A 236 -21.41 4.59 9.17
C LEU A 236 -21.60 3.74 10.43
N PRO A 237 -20.63 3.64 11.36
CA PRO A 237 -20.83 2.85 12.57
C PRO A 237 -21.94 3.38 13.46
N ARG A 238 -22.23 4.70 13.39
CA ARG A 238 -23.32 5.32 14.16
C ARG A 238 -24.71 4.94 13.63
N PHE A 239 -24.84 4.74 12.31
CA PHE A 239 -26.13 4.44 11.68
C PHE A 239 -26.36 2.94 11.48
N LEU A 240 -25.31 2.17 11.16
CA LEU A 240 -25.37 0.77 10.79
C LEU A 240 -24.71 -0.17 11.83
N GLY A 241 -24.22 0.39 12.95
CA GLY A 241 -23.56 -0.43 13.96
C GLY A 241 -22.31 -1.14 13.40
N ILE A 242 -22.16 -2.41 13.76
CA ILE A 242 -21.00 -3.22 13.38
C ILE A 242 -20.89 -3.43 11.86
N LEU A 243 -22.02 -3.52 11.14
CA LEU A 243 -22.04 -3.58 9.68
C LEU A 243 -21.45 -2.31 9.06
N GLY A 244 -21.74 -1.14 9.66
CA GLY A 244 -21.14 0.11 9.24
C GLY A 244 -19.62 0.11 9.36
N LEU A 245 -19.10 -0.43 10.47
CA LEU A 245 -17.64 -0.56 10.67
C LEU A 245 -17.00 -1.47 9.60
N GLN A 246 -17.63 -2.59 9.27
CA GLN A 246 -17.16 -3.54 8.26
C GLN A 246 -17.19 -2.97 6.82
N LEU A 247 -18.15 -2.08 6.53
CA LEU A 247 -18.35 -1.48 5.20
C LEU A 247 -17.55 -0.19 4.97
N CYS A 248 -16.96 0.42 6.00
CA CYS A 248 -16.21 1.68 5.86
C CYS A 248 -15.11 1.60 4.80
N GLN A 249 -14.25 0.58 4.88
CA GLN A 249 -13.14 0.41 3.93
C GLN A 249 -13.62 0.08 2.52
N PRO A 250 -14.55 -0.87 2.31
CA PRO A 250 -15.14 -1.12 0.99
C PRO A 250 -15.73 0.11 0.32
N ILE A 251 -16.49 0.90 1.04
CA ILE A 251 -17.09 2.14 0.50
C ILE A 251 -16.01 3.15 0.15
N ALA A 252 -15.00 3.34 1.00
CA ALA A 252 -13.88 4.22 0.72
C ALA A 252 -13.10 3.77 -0.53
N ASP A 253 -12.90 2.47 -0.73
CA ASP A 253 -12.22 1.92 -1.91
C ASP A 253 -13.04 2.18 -3.19
N VAL A 254 -14.35 1.98 -3.18
CA VAL A 254 -15.22 2.26 -4.34
C VAL A 254 -15.20 3.77 -4.67
N CYS A 255 -15.43 4.63 -3.70
CA CYS A 255 -15.41 6.08 -3.90
C CYS A 255 -14.05 6.57 -4.44
N THR A 256 -12.95 6.04 -3.88
CA THR A 256 -11.60 6.36 -4.36
C THR A 256 -11.37 5.85 -5.78
N SER A 257 -11.91 4.69 -6.14
CA SER A 257 -11.74 4.14 -7.50
C SER A 257 -12.41 5.03 -8.54
N VAL A 258 -13.58 5.58 -8.23
CA VAL A 258 -14.28 6.55 -9.11
C VAL A 258 -13.46 7.83 -9.24
N MET A 259 -12.98 8.39 -8.12
CA MET A 259 -12.13 9.57 -8.13
C MET A 259 -10.83 9.34 -8.92
N ALA A 260 -10.17 8.19 -8.72
CA ALA A 260 -8.98 7.81 -9.46
C ALA A 260 -9.26 7.67 -10.96
N ALA A 261 -10.43 7.13 -11.34
CA ALA A 261 -10.84 7.03 -12.75
C ALA A 261 -10.94 8.39 -13.41
N VAL A 262 -11.56 9.38 -12.76
CA VAL A 262 -11.67 10.75 -13.29
C VAL A 262 -10.28 11.35 -13.54
N ILE A 263 -9.36 11.23 -12.57
CA ILE A 263 -8.00 11.78 -12.67
C ILE A 263 -7.20 11.07 -13.76
N VAL A 264 -7.23 9.73 -13.79
CA VAL A 264 -6.39 8.94 -14.71
C VAL A 264 -6.90 9.00 -16.14
N VAL A 265 -8.21 9.02 -16.36
CA VAL A 265 -8.76 9.18 -17.72
C VAL A 265 -8.30 10.51 -18.35
N SER A 266 -8.24 11.60 -17.57
CA SER A 266 -7.67 12.87 -18.04
C SER A 266 -6.21 12.70 -18.48
N ILE A 267 -5.40 12.03 -17.65
CA ILE A 267 -3.97 11.78 -17.93
C ILE A 267 -3.80 10.88 -19.17
N LEU A 268 -4.59 9.81 -19.28
CA LEU A 268 -4.52 8.90 -20.42
C LEU A 268 -4.90 9.59 -21.74
N LYS A 269 -5.83 10.54 -21.71
CA LYS A 269 -6.16 11.39 -22.88
C LYS A 269 -4.99 12.31 -23.22
N GLU A 270 -4.38 12.98 -22.23
CA GLU A 270 -3.18 13.81 -22.44
C GLU A 270 -2.05 12.99 -23.10
N LEU A 271 -1.76 11.78 -22.61
CA LEU A 271 -0.74 10.90 -23.16
C LEU A 271 -1.04 10.44 -24.60
N LYS A 272 -2.30 10.22 -24.96
CA LYS A 272 -2.69 9.88 -26.33
C LYS A 272 -2.46 11.04 -27.29
N VAL A 273 -2.86 12.25 -26.91
CA VAL A 273 -2.63 13.46 -27.72
C VAL A 273 -1.14 13.75 -27.93
N TRP A 274 -0.31 13.46 -26.95
CA TRP A 274 1.15 13.66 -27.10
C TRP A 274 1.82 12.58 -27.96
N ASN A 275 1.12 11.48 -28.21
CA ASN A 275 1.61 10.38 -29.06
C ASN A 275 1.25 10.59 -30.54
N GLU A 276 0.23 11.40 -30.85
CA GLU A 276 -0.13 11.87 -32.19
C GLU A 276 0.74 13.03 -32.66
#